data_e0b361cab6305a1b6f3bf382693fb90f
#
_entry.id   e0b361cab6305a1b6f3bf382693fb90f
#
_cell.length_a   1.000
_cell.length_b   1.000
_cell.length_c   1.000
_cell.angle_alpha   90.00
_cell.angle_beta   90.00
_cell.angle_gamma   90.00
#
_symmetry.space_group_name_H-M   'P 1'
#
loop_
_entity.id
_entity.type
_entity.pdbx_description
1 polymer ?
#
loop_
_entity_poly.entity_id
_entity_poly.type
_entity_poly.pdbx_seq_one_letter_code
_entity_poly.pdbx_strand_id
1 'polypeptide(L)'
;MSAREKEYRVDYLARVEGEGALYVKVRDGEVVDVKFRIFEPPRLFEALLVGRMYYDVPDITARICGICPVAYQMSSVHALESIFGVRVEGPLRELRRLIYCGEWIESHILHAFLLHAPDFLGYADAIRMAKDHPEIVKTALRVKKIGNDLVALMGGREVHPVSVCVGGFYKVPAKRRLEALKPELKEGKALTKTLLSWVAELNFPSFEQDYEFVALSHPKEYPMNEGRIVSNKGLDISIPEYEDYFEEEQVPHSNALHSRIKGRGSYMVGPLSRINLNRDKLADETREALADIGFSTPCRNPFKSIIARVAETLYAFEEALRIIDEYKEPERPRVELKVRAGCSPS
;
A
#
# COMPACT_ATOMS: atom_id res chain seq x y z
N MET A 1 28.30 32.87 -24.03
CA MET A 1 28.68 31.93 -22.95
C MET A 1 28.15 30.54 -23.32
N SER A 2 28.99 29.51 -23.33
CA SER A 2 28.56 28.14 -23.61
C SER A 2 27.63 27.69 -22.47
N ALA A 3 26.42 27.21 -22.79
CA ALA A 3 25.47 26.66 -21.83
C ALA A 3 26.16 25.55 -21.02
N ARG A 4 26.10 25.65 -19.69
CA ARG A 4 26.70 24.63 -18.80
C ARG A 4 25.74 23.46 -18.65
N GLU A 5 25.98 22.40 -19.41
CA GLU A 5 25.18 21.18 -19.38
C GLU A 5 25.81 20.15 -18.46
N LYS A 6 24.98 19.47 -17.65
CA LYS A 6 25.36 18.35 -16.76
C LYS A 6 24.37 17.21 -16.92
N GLU A 7 24.88 16.00 -16.93
CA GLU A 7 24.08 14.76 -16.93
C GLU A 7 24.37 13.99 -15.67
N TYR A 8 23.30 13.52 -15.03
CA TYR A 8 23.34 12.64 -13.88
C TYR A 8 22.71 11.32 -14.27
N ARG A 9 23.38 10.21 -13.96
CA ARG A 9 22.94 8.86 -14.28
C ARG A 9 23.04 7.99 -13.03
N VAL A 10 21.97 7.27 -12.74
CA VAL A 10 21.93 6.19 -11.76
C VAL A 10 21.47 4.97 -12.52
N ASP A 11 22.41 4.10 -12.88
CA ASP A 11 22.13 2.95 -13.78
C ASP A 11 21.35 1.84 -13.06
N TYR A 12 21.39 1.80 -11.74
CA TYR A 12 20.64 0.86 -10.92
C TYR A 12 20.13 1.54 -9.65
N LEU A 13 18.82 1.71 -9.54
CA LEU A 13 18.19 2.32 -8.37
C LEU A 13 18.07 1.31 -7.23
N ALA A 14 18.51 1.72 -6.04
CA ALA A 14 18.25 1.00 -4.80
C ALA A 14 16.87 1.36 -4.23
N ARG A 15 16.38 0.56 -3.30
CA ARG A 15 15.11 0.80 -2.56
C ARG A 15 13.84 0.79 -3.42
N VAL A 16 13.92 0.26 -4.61
CA VAL A 16 12.79 -0.03 -5.47
C VAL A 16 12.62 -1.53 -5.62
N GLU A 17 11.41 -1.99 -5.84
CA GLU A 17 11.14 -3.37 -6.24
C GLU A 17 11.20 -3.41 -7.77
N GLY A 18 11.96 -4.39 -8.32
CA GLY A 18 12.26 -4.45 -9.73
C GLY A 18 13.55 -3.70 -10.12
N GLU A 19 13.82 -3.58 -11.40
CA GLU A 19 15.05 -3.03 -11.97
C GLU A 19 14.77 -1.68 -12.65
N GLY A 20 15.32 -0.62 -12.09
CA GLY A 20 15.12 0.73 -12.57
C GLY A 20 16.39 1.58 -12.60
N ALA A 21 16.40 2.57 -13.46
CA ALA A 21 17.46 3.58 -13.62
C ALA A 21 16.87 4.97 -13.71
N LEU A 22 17.69 5.97 -13.37
CA LEU A 22 17.33 7.39 -13.47
C LEU A 22 18.37 8.14 -14.32
N TYR A 23 17.87 8.92 -15.27
CA TYR A 23 18.66 9.87 -16.05
C TYR A 23 18.09 11.26 -15.86
N VAL A 24 18.95 12.23 -15.52
CA VAL A 24 18.58 13.64 -15.37
C VAL A 24 19.56 14.51 -16.12
N LYS A 25 19.05 15.39 -16.98
CA LYS A 25 19.83 16.39 -17.72
C LYS A 25 19.50 17.78 -17.19
N VAL A 26 20.56 18.50 -16.82
CA VAL A 26 20.45 19.86 -16.28
C VAL A 26 21.20 20.80 -17.21
N ARG A 27 20.58 21.92 -17.59
CA ARG A 27 21.18 22.98 -18.39
C ARG A 27 21.02 24.32 -17.67
N ASP A 28 22.13 25.01 -17.42
CA ASP A 28 22.17 26.31 -16.73
C ASP A 28 21.44 26.31 -15.35
N GLY A 29 21.44 25.16 -14.64
CA GLY A 29 20.80 24.99 -13.34
C GLY A 29 19.36 24.52 -13.41
N GLU A 30 18.75 24.43 -14.58
CA GLU A 30 17.39 23.93 -14.77
C GLU A 30 17.36 22.48 -15.28
N VAL A 31 16.42 21.68 -14.77
CA VAL A 31 16.19 20.31 -15.26
C VAL A 31 15.48 20.40 -16.61
N VAL A 32 16.12 19.91 -17.67
CA VAL A 32 15.59 19.96 -19.05
C VAL A 32 15.12 18.58 -19.57
N ASP A 33 15.58 17.48 -18.97
CA ASP A 33 15.13 16.13 -19.31
C ASP A 33 15.24 15.21 -18.10
N VAL A 34 14.21 14.36 -17.88
CA VAL A 34 14.21 13.33 -16.85
C VAL A 34 13.65 12.05 -17.44
N LYS A 35 14.38 10.96 -17.28
CA LYS A 35 13.94 9.64 -17.70
C LYS A 35 14.02 8.67 -16.51
N PHE A 36 12.88 8.26 -16.02
CA PHE A 36 12.76 7.13 -15.10
C PHE A 36 12.57 5.87 -15.94
N ARG A 37 13.58 5.03 -15.98
CA ARG A 37 13.63 3.86 -16.84
C ARG A 37 13.46 2.60 -16.02
N ILE A 38 12.33 1.91 -16.17
CA ILE A 38 12.19 0.53 -15.73
C ILE A 38 12.67 -0.37 -16.88
N PHE A 39 13.63 -1.23 -16.59
CA PHE A 39 14.22 -2.15 -17.58
C PHE A 39 14.02 -3.62 -17.21
N GLU A 40 13.37 -3.91 -16.08
CA GLU A 40 12.91 -5.26 -15.75
C GLU A 40 12.02 -5.80 -16.87
N PRO A 41 12.23 -7.04 -17.34
CA PRO A 41 11.38 -7.65 -18.35
C PRO A 41 9.94 -7.79 -17.88
N PRO A 42 8.93 -7.46 -18.71
CA PRO A 42 7.53 -7.68 -18.36
C PRO A 42 7.23 -9.17 -18.18
N ARG A 43 6.56 -9.52 -17.09
CA ARG A 43 6.22 -10.92 -16.75
C ARG A 43 4.92 -11.43 -17.40
N LEU A 44 4.25 -10.58 -18.18
CA LEU A 44 3.07 -10.91 -19.00
C LEU A 44 1.96 -11.62 -18.20
N PHE A 45 1.65 -11.16 -16.99
CA PHE A 45 0.62 -11.76 -16.14
C PHE A 45 -0.75 -11.82 -16.81
N GLU A 46 -1.12 -10.82 -17.60
CA GLU A 46 -2.36 -10.81 -18.38
C GLU A 46 -2.44 -12.01 -19.32
N ALA A 47 -1.36 -12.31 -20.04
CA ALA A 47 -1.30 -13.49 -20.92
C ALA A 47 -1.38 -14.80 -20.13
N LEU A 48 -0.85 -14.85 -18.90
CA LEU A 48 -0.97 -16.03 -18.02
C LEU A 48 -2.41 -16.28 -17.57
N LEU A 49 -3.26 -15.25 -17.51
CA LEU A 49 -4.65 -15.37 -17.12
C LEU A 49 -5.56 -15.89 -18.26
N VAL A 50 -5.15 -15.74 -19.51
CA VAL A 50 -5.95 -16.21 -20.66
C VAL A 50 -6.16 -17.72 -20.58
N GLY A 51 -7.43 -18.13 -20.64
CA GLY A 51 -7.84 -19.56 -20.55
C GLY A 51 -7.83 -20.12 -19.12
N ARG A 52 -7.57 -19.32 -18.09
CA ARG A 52 -7.67 -19.76 -16.69
C ARG A 52 -9.10 -19.67 -16.17
N MET A 53 -9.41 -20.53 -15.21
CA MET A 53 -10.69 -20.44 -14.52
C MET A 53 -10.70 -19.26 -13.54
N TYR A 54 -11.85 -18.64 -13.35
CA TYR A 54 -11.98 -17.46 -12.45
C TYR A 54 -11.43 -17.69 -11.03
N TYR A 55 -11.48 -18.90 -10.53
CA TYR A 55 -10.99 -19.25 -9.19
C TYR A 55 -9.46 -19.37 -9.12
N ASP A 56 -8.76 -19.51 -10.24
CA ASP A 56 -7.29 -19.53 -10.31
C ASP A 56 -6.71 -18.10 -10.29
N VAL A 57 -7.49 -17.12 -10.74
CA VAL A 57 -7.03 -15.74 -10.95
C VAL A 57 -6.46 -15.10 -9.68
N PRO A 58 -7.09 -15.16 -8.49
CA PRO A 58 -6.54 -14.56 -7.29
C PRO A 58 -5.20 -15.18 -6.86
N ASP A 59 -4.98 -16.47 -7.04
CA ASP A 59 -3.71 -17.12 -6.71
C ASP A 59 -2.60 -16.73 -7.71
N ILE A 60 -2.94 -16.57 -9.00
CA ILE A 60 -1.99 -16.11 -10.02
C ILE A 60 -1.59 -14.65 -9.77
N THR A 61 -2.55 -13.77 -9.54
CA THR A 61 -2.27 -12.33 -9.32
C THR A 61 -1.48 -12.08 -8.03
N ALA A 62 -1.67 -12.90 -6.99
CA ALA A 62 -0.84 -12.85 -5.79
C ALA A 62 0.66 -13.01 -6.08
N ARG A 63 1.03 -13.72 -7.17
CA ARG A 63 2.42 -13.97 -7.54
C ARG A 63 3.11 -12.78 -8.20
N ILE A 64 2.38 -11.70 -8.46
CA ILE A 64 2.96 -10.44 -8.93
C ILE A 64 3.95 -9.89 -7.92
N CYS A 65 3.62 -9.96 -6.61
CA CYS A 65 4.45 -9.41 -5.55
C CYS A 65 4.43 -10.30 -4.30
N GLY A 66 5.60 -10.53 -3.70
CA GLY A 66 5.72 -11.28 -2.44
C GLY A 66 5.46 -10.45 -1.18
N ILE A 67 5.49 -9.11 -1.31
CA ILE A 67 5.30 -8.16 -0.19
C ILE A 67 3.86 -7.66 -0.12
N CYS A 68 3.20 -7.47 -1.28
CA CYS A 68 1.86 -6.90 -1.39
C CYS A 68 0.84 -7.83 -2.10
N PRO A 69 0.85 -9.15 -1.85
CA PRO A 69 0.00 -10.10 -2.56
C PRO A 69 -1.49 -9.89 -2.30
N VAL A 70 -1.87 -9.38 -1.12
CA VAL A 70 -3.28 -9.13 -0.77
C VAL A 70 -3.86 -8.03 -1.65
N ALA A 71 -3.11 -6.96 -1.93
CA ALA A 71 -3.56 -5.90 -2.82
C ALA A 71 -3.88 -6.45 -4.23
N TYR A 72 -3.00 -7.28 -4.81
CA TYR A 72 -3.22 -7.89 -6.13
C TYR A 72 -4.37 -8.90 -6.13
N GLN A 73 -4.50 -9.71 -5.07
CA GLN A 73 -5.63 -10.62 -4.92
C GLN A 73 -6.95 -9.87 -4.84
N MET A 74 -7.02 -8.83 -4.02
CA MET A 74 -8.25 -8.06 -3.84
C MET A 74 -8.64 -7.31 -5.10
N SER A 75 -7.69 -6.73 -5.85
CA SER A 75 -7.99 -6.12 -7.15
C SER A 75 -8.63 -7.12 -8.10
N SER A 76 -8.05 -8.29 -8.27
CA SER A 76 -8.60 -9.32 -9.15
C SER A 76 -9.95 -9.88 -8.67
N VAL A 77 -10.11 -10.02 -7.36
CA VAL A 77 -11.36 -10.49 -6.74
C VAL A 77 -12.48 -9.46 -6.94
N HIS A 78 -12.22 -8.18 -6.70
CA HIS A 78 -13.21 -7.12 -6.90
C HIS A 78 -13.63 -6.99 -8.37
N ALA A 79 -12.68 -7.10 -9.33
CA ALA A 79 -13.01 -7.12 -10.75
C ALA A 79 -13.96 -8.28 -11.09
N LEU A 80 -13.66 -9.49 -10.64
CA LEU A 80 -14.49 -10.67 -10.88
C LEU A 80 -15.85 -10.58 -10.18
N GLU A 81 -15.90 -10.07 -8.95
CA GLU A 81 -17.15 -9.85 -8.21
C GLU A 81 -18.04 -8.82 -8.91
N SER A 82 -17.45 -7.76 -9.41
CA SER A 82 -18.18 -6.77 -10.23
C SER A 82 -18.74 -7.39 -11.51
N ILE A 83 -17.96 -8.21 -12.23
CA ILE A 83 -18.43 -8.95 -13.40
C ILE A 83 -19.61 -9.85 -13.02
N PHE A 84 -19.50 -10.60 -11.91
CA PHE A 84 -20.55 -11.54 -11.49
C PHE A 84 -21.76 -10.87 -10.82
N GLY A 85 -21.67 -9.55 -10.53
CA GLY A 85 -22.69 -8.80 -9.82
C GLY A 85 -22.84 -9.26 -8.37
N VAL A 86 -21.73 -9.63 -7.75
CA VAL A 86 -21.66 -10.08 -6.36
C VAL A 86 -21.09 -8.96 -5.50
N ARG A 87 -21.66 -8.78 -4.31
CA ARG A 87 -21.13 -7.89 -3.29
C ARG A 87 -20.88 -8.67 -2.01
N VAL A 88 -19.68 -8.52 -1.48
CA VAL A 88 -19.30 -9.12 -0.20
C VAL A 88 -19.53 -8.12 0.91
N GLU A 89 -20.37 -8.46 1.87
CA GLU A 89 -20.80 -7.57 2.96
C GLU A 89 -20.62 -8.23 4.33
N GLY A 90 -20.91 -7.48 5.40
CA GLY A 90 -20.91 -7.97 6.78
C GLY A 90 -19.58 -8.59 7.21
N PRO A 91 -19.61 -9.71 7.97
CA PRO A 91 -18.40 -10.29 8.53
C PRO A 91 -17.32 -10.67 7.50
N LEU A 92 -17.70 -11.07 6.29
CA LEU A 92 -16.73 -11.41 5.23
C LEU A 92 -16.01 -10.17 4.72
N ARG A 93 -16.69 -9.03 4.61
CA ARG A 93 -16.08 -7.76 4.27
C ARG A 93 -15.11 -7.29 5.35
N GLU A 94 -15.50 -7.41 6.62
CA GLU A 94 -14.62 -7.09 7.74
C GLU A 94 -13.37 -7.99 7.78
N LEU A 95 -13.50 -9.27 7.47
CA LEU A 95 -12.34 -10.16 7.34
C LEU A 95 -11.39 -9.76 6.19
N ARG A 96 -11.92 -9.21 5.09
CA ARG A 96 -11.08 -8.64 4.03
C ARG A 96 -10.30 -7.41 4.50
N ARG A 97 -10.95 -6.54 5.27
CA ARG A 97 -10.23 -5.42 5.90
C ARG A 97 -9.17 -5.91 6.88
N LEU A 98 -9.47 -6.99 7.62
CA LEU A 98 -8.53 -7.55 8.58
C LEU A 98 -7.24 -8.09 7.91
N ILE A 99 -7.35 -8.77 6.75
CA ILE A 99 -6.16 -9.23 6.03
C ILE A 99 -5.36 -8.06 5.44
N TYR A 100 -6.02 -6.98 4.99
CA TYR A 100 -5.34 -5.74 4.61
C TYR A 100 -4.59 -5.12 5.79
N CYS A 101 -5.17 -5.11 7.00
CA CYS A 101 -4.44 -4.66 8.19
C CYS A 101 -3.13 -5.42 8.38
N GLY A 102 -3.15 -6.75 8.22
CA GLY A 102 -1.95 -7.57 8.30
C GLY A 102 -0.89 -7.19 7.27
N GLU A 103 -1.29 -7.06 6.00
CA GLU A 103 -0.37 -6.66 4.92
C GLU A 103 0.17 -5.22 5.13
N TRP A 104 -0.66 -4.28 5.55
CA TRP A 104 -0.18 -2.92 5.82
C TRP A 104 0.83 -2.88 6.96
N ILE A 105 0.58 -3.62 8.05
CA ILE A 105 1.52 -3.70 9.17
C ILE A 105 2.87 -4.23 8.69
N GLU A 106 2.90 -5.36 7.98
CA GLU A 106 4.16 -5.97 7.56
C GLU A 106 4.88 -5.16 6.49
N SER A 107 4.16 -4.69 5.48
CA SER A 107 4.70 -3.99 4.31
C SER A 107 5.19 -2.59 4.66
N HIS A 108 4.41 -1.82 5.43
CA HIS A 108 4.81 -0.48 5.83
C HIS A 108 6.03 -0.49 6.75
N ILE A 109 6.10 -1.42 7.69
CA ILE A 109 7.25 -1.55 8.59
C ILE A 109 8.49 -2.02 7.83
N LEU A 110 8.34 -2.98 6.92
CA LEU A 110 9.43 -3.38 6.02
C LEU A 110 9.98 -2.13 5.29
N HIS A 111 9.10 -1.36 4.64
CA HIS A 111 9.52 -0.18 3.89
C HIS A 111 10.14 0.89 4.80
N ALA A 112 9.46 1.25 5.89
CA ALA A 112 9.89 2.35 6.75
C ALA A 112 11.26 2.08 7.39
N PHE A 113 11.50 0.88 7.94
CA PHE A 113 12.67 0.61 8.78
C PHE A 113 13.77 -0.19 8.10
N LEU A 114 13.45 -0.98 7.07
CA LEU A 114 14.46 -1.79 6.39
C LEU A 114 14.91 -1.18 5.06
N LEU A 115 14.11 -0.31 4.46
CA LEU A 115 14.42 0.35 3.19
C LEU A 115 14.64 1.87 3.34
N HIS A 116 13.77 2.58 4.05
CA HIS A 116 13.73 4.05 4.02
C HIS A 116 14.57 4.69 5.15
N ALA A 117 14.43 4.24 6.40
CA ALA A 117 15.18 4.78 7.54
C ALA A 117 16.71 4.71 7.36
N PRO A 118 17.29 3.62 6.78
CA PRO A 118 18.73 3.60 6.52
C PRO A 118 19.25 4.79 5.71
N ASP A 119 18.47 5.24 4.72
CA ASP A 119 18.87 6.37 3.86
C ASP A 119 18.90 7.69 4.62
N PHE A 120 17.94 7.96 5.52
CA PHE A 120 17.94 9.15 6.39
C PHE A 120 19.14 9.20 7.33
N LEU A 121 19.63 8.03 7.74
CA LEU A 121 20.74 7.90 8.68
C LEU A 121 22.11 7.68 7.98
N GLY A 122 22.11 7.59 6.64
CA GLY A 122 23.33 7.39 5.86
C GLY A 122 23.88 5.97 5.87
N TYR A 123 23.07 4.96 6.18
CA TYR A 123 23.47 3.55 6.12
C TYR A 123 23.16 2.94 4.75
N ALA A 124 24.03 2.07 4.28
CA ALA A 124 23.82 1.35 3.02
C ALA A 124 22.65 0.36 3.07
N ASP A 125 22.33 -0.18 4.25
CA ASP A 125 21.25 -1.15 4.47
C ASP A 125 20.85 -1.22 5.96
N ALA A 126 19.74 -1.91 6.24
CA ALA A 126 19.25 -2.08 7.61
C ALA A 126 20.17 -2.98 8.48
N ILE A 127 20.96 -3.87 7.89
CA ILE A 127 21.90 -4.71 8.65
C ILE A 127 23.01 -3.84 9.24
N ARG A 128 23.52 -2.88 8.47
CA ARG A 128 24.48 -1.90 8.95
C ARG A 128 23.87 -0.96 9.97
N MET A 129 22.65 -0.48 9.72
CA MET A 129 21.89 0.34 10.68
C MET A 129 21.67 -0.41 12.02
N ALA A 130 21.44 -1.71 11.99
CA ALA A 130 21.21 -2.51 13.20
C ALA A 130 22.43 -2.57 14.15
N LYS A 131 23.64 -2.23 13.69
CA LYS A 131 24.81 -2.17 14.56
C LYS A 131 24.75 -1.01 15.56
N ASP A 132 24.22 0.14 15.08
CA ASP A 132 24.15 1.38 15.88
C ASP A 132 22.73 1.61 16.45
N HIS A 133 21.72 1.04 15.80
CA HIS A 133 20.30 1.15 16.19
C HIS A 133 19.62 -0.23 16.38
N PRO A 134 20.20 -1.16 17.17
CA PRO A 134 19.71 -2.54 17.28
C PRO A 134 18.28 -2.63 17.81
N GLU A 135 17.92 -1.79 18.78
CA GLU A 135 16.58 -1.84 19.40
C GLU A 135 15.48 -1.38 18.44
N ILE A 136 15.75 -0.37 17.60
CA ILE A 136 14.79 0.09 16.59
C ILE A 136 14.54 -0.99 15.54
N VAL A 137 15.61 -1.59 15.01
CA VAL A 137 15.50 -2.66 14.01
C VAL A 137 14.78 -3.88 14.59
N LYS A 138 15.10 -4.27 15.82
CA LYS A 138 14.46 -5.39 16.52
C LYS A 138 12.96 -5.14 16.75
N THR A 139 12.62 -3.92 17.19
CA THR A 139 11.24 -3.50 17.39
C THR A 139 10.47 -3.54 16.07
N ALA A 140 11.05 -3.00 14.99
CA ALA A 140 10.44 -3.04 13.66
C ALA A 140 10.22 -4.48 13.18
N LEU A 141 11.20 -5.37 13.33
CA LEU A 141 11.06 -6.78 12.97
C LEU A 141 9.97 -7.48 13.79
N ARG A 142 9.83 -7.15 15.09
CA ARG A 142 8.75 -7.69 15.93
C ARG A 142 7.38 -7.24 15.43
N VAL A 143 7.22 -5.95 15.14
CA VAL A 143 5.96 -5.39 14.59
C VAL A 143 5.63 -6.04 13.24
N LYS A 144 6.62 -6.14 12.34
CA LYS A 144 6.45 -6.83 11.06
C LYS A 144 5.98 -8.28 11.24
N LYS A 145 6.58 -9.01 12.18
CA LYS A 145 6.22 -10.41 12.46
C LYS A 145 4.75 -10.54 12.86
N ILE A 146 4.22 -9.64 13.67
CA ILE A 146 2.81 -9.64 14.07
C ILE A 146 1.89 -9.45 12.85
N GLY A 147 2.26 -8.57 11.92
CA GLY A 147 1.56 -8.43 10.64
C GLY A 147 1.55 -9.73 9.84
N ASN A 148 2.71 -10.37 9.69
CA ASN A 148 2.83 -11.67 9.02
C ASN A 148 1.95 -12.75 9.68
N ASP A 149 1.92 -12.81 11.01
CA ASP A 149 1.10 -13.78 11.75
C ASP A 149 -0.40 -13.56 11.48
N LEU A 150 -0.83 -12.30 11.39
CA LEU A 150 -2.21 -11.97 11.03
C LEU A 150 -2.53 -12.40 9.59
N VAL A 151 -1.64 -12.11 8.62
CA VAL A 151 -1.81 -12.56 7.23
C VAL A 151 -1.83 -14.09 7.15
N ALA A 152 -0.94 -14.78 7.85
CA ALA A 152 -0.90 -16.24 7.89
C ALA A 152 -2.17 -16.84 8.49
N LEU A 153 -2.71 -16.23 9.56
CA LEU A 153 -3.96 -16.67 10.19
C LEU A 153 -5.16 -16.55 9.23
N MET A 154 -5.22 -15.45 8.48
CA MET A 154 -6.31 -15.14 7.56
C MET A 154 -6.15 -15.85 6.22
N GLY A 155 -4.95 -15.82 5.68
CA GLY A 155 -4.61 -16.24 4.33
C GLY A 155 -4.08 -17.67 4.20
N GLY A 156 -3.77 -18.32 5.32
CA GLY A 156 -3.19 -19.67 5.37
C GLY A 156 -1.65 -19.70 5.31
N ARG A 157 -1.03 -18.63 4.84
CA ARG A 157 0.43 -18.39 4.85
C ARG A 157 0.70 -16.90 4.72
N GLU A 158 1.88 -16.46 5.17
CA GLU A 158 2.25 -15.05 5.19
C GLU A 158 2.62 -14.47 3.82
N VAL A 159 3.16 -15.29 2.92
CA VAL A 159 3.54 -14.87 1.56
C VAL A 159 2.64 -15.58 0.54
N HIS A 160 2.06 -14.80 -0.38
CA HIS A 160 1.07 -15.27 -1.35
C HIS A 160 -0.07 -16.06 -0.70
N PRO A 161 -0.90 -15.43 0.14
CA PRO A 161 -2.01 -16.09 0.85
C PRO A 161 -2.92 -16.83 -0.13
N VAL A 162 -3.51 -17.94 0.33
CA VAL A 162 -4.29 -18.85 -0.53
C VAL A 162 -5.76 -18.97 -0.13
N SER A 163 -6.18 -18.30 0.95
CA SER A 163 -7.57 -18.42 1.44
C SER A 163 -8.52 -17.42 0.80
N VAL A 164 -8.02 -16.32 0.24
CA VAL A 164 -8.86 -15.31 -0.43
C VAL A 164 -9.41 -15.89 -1.74
N CYS A 165 -10.71 -15.75 -1.96
CA CYS A 165 -11.36 -16.16 -3.20
C CYS A 165 -12.50 -15.21 -3.57
N VAL A 166 -13.00 -15.33 -4.78
CA VAL A 166 -14.17 -14.59 -5.24
C VAL A 166 -15.38 -14.94 -4.36
N GLY A 167 -16.01 -13.91 -3.82
CA GLY A 167 -17.16 -14.05 -2.91
C GLY A 167 -16.79 -14.19 -1.43
N GLY A 168 -15.49 -14.17 -1.07
CA GLY A 168 -15.06 -14.29 0.33
C GLY A 168 -13.73 -15.01 0.52
N PHE A 169 -13.77 -16.13 1.22
CA PHE A 169 -12.62 -16.96 1.57
C PHE A 169 -12.91 -18.44 1.33
N TYR A 170 -11.86 -19.25 1.14
CA TYR A 170 -12.02 -20.72 1.19
C TYR A 170 -12.26 -21.21 2.62
N LYS A 171 -11.67 -20.52 3.60
CA LYS A 171 -11.85 -20.82 5.01
C LYS A 171 -11.72 -19.52 5.83
N VAL A 172 -12.63 -19.34 6.79
CA VAL A 172 -12.56 -18.25 7.78
C VAL A 172 -11.98 -18.75 9.09
N PRO A 173 -11.27 -17.89 9.83
CA PRO A 173 -10.74 -18.26 11.15
C PRO A 173 -11.87 -18.37 12.18
N ALA A 174 -11.78 -19.37 13.07
CA ALA A 174 -12.65 -19.42 14.25
C ALA A 174 -12.33 -18.24 15.18
N LYS A 175 -13.36 -17.68 15.83
CA LYS A 175 -13.26 -16.52 16.72
C LYS A 175 -12.14 -16.67 17.76
N ARG A 176 -12.04 -17.82 18.41
CA ARG A 176 -11.00 -18.11 19.41
C ARG A 176 -9.56 -17.91 18.90
N ARG A 177 -9.32 -18.15 17.60
CA ARG A 177 -7.98 -17.99 16.99
C ARG A 177 -7.65 -16.52 16.77
N LEU A 178 -8.63 -15.71 16.38
CA LEU A 178 -8.48 -14.26 16.28
C LEU A 178 -8.27 -13.63 17.66
N GLU A 179 -9.06 -14.05 18.66
CA GLU A 179 -8.91 -13.57 20.03
C GLU A 179 -7.54 -13.91 20.62
N ALA A 180 -6.99 -15.09 20.30
CA ALA A 180 -5.66 -15.48 20.74
C ALA A 180 -4.54 -14.58 20.22
N LEU A 181 -4.73 -13.87 19.11
CA LEU A 181 -3.75 -12.94 18.54
C LEU A 181 -3.83 -11.53 19.18
N LYS A 182 -4.92 -11.19 19.88
CA LYS A 182 -5.12 -9.85 20.47
C LYS A 182 -3.98 -9.35 21.37
N PRO A 183 -3.37 -10.17 22.24
CA PRO A 183 -2.24 -9.71 23.05
C PRO A 183 -1.07 -9.22 22.20
N GLU A 184 -0.73 -9.94 21.12
CA GLU A 184 0.35 -9.55 20.20
C GLU A 184 -0.01 -8.29 19.40
N LEU A 185 -1.26 -8.16 18.94
CA LEU A 185 -1.73 -6.94 18.28
C LEU A 185 -1.66 -5.72 19.21
N LYS A 186 -1.99 -5.86 20.50
CA LYS A 186 -1.85 -4.79 21.50
C LYS A 186 -0.38 -4.42 21.73
N GLU A 187 0.50 -5.42 21.82
CA GLU A 187 1.94 -5.21 21.89
C GLU A 187 2.44 -4.45 20.65
N GLY A 188 2.08 -4.92 19.45
CA GLY A 188 2.46 -4.29 18.17
C GLY A 188 1.99 -2.84 18.07
N LYS A 189 0.75 -2.55 18.53
CA LYS A 189 0.23 -1.19 18.61
C LYS A 189 1.10 -0.29 19.49
N ALA A 190 1.47 -0.76 20.68
CA ALA A 190 2.32 0.01 21.60
C ALA A 190 3.72 0.25 21.03
N LEU A 191 4.34 -0.79 20.46
CA LEU A 191 5.64 -0.70 19.80
C LEU A 191 5.61 0.29 18.60
N THR A 192 4.51 0.31 17.84
CA THR A 192 4.35 1.22 16.70
C THR A 192 4.30 2.67 17.12
N LYS A 193 3.72 3.01 18.27
CA LYS A 193 3.77 4.38 18.83
C LYS A 193 5.22 4.83 19.10
N THR A 194 6.04 3.94 19.67
CA THR A 194 7.48 4.20 19.86
C THR A 194 8.20 4.42 18.52
N LEU A 195 7.90 3.58 17.53
CA LEU A 195 8.45 3.72 16.19
C LEU A 195 8.00 5.02 15.50
N LEU A 196 6.75 5.46 15.72
CA LEU A 196 6.24 6.71 15.17
C LEU A 196 6.96 7.93 15.75
N SER A 197 7.17 7.96 17.07
CA SER A 197 7.95 9.02 17.71
C SER A 197 9.39 9.05 17.17
N TRP A 198 10.01 7.89 17.03
CA TRP A 198 11.38 7.81 16.51
C TRP A 198 11.51 8.31 15.06
N VAL A 199 10.60 7.93 14.15
CA VAL A 199 10.68 8.44 12.76
C VAL A 199 10.38 9.93 12.66
N ALA A 200 9.65 10.51 13.61
CA ALA A 200 9.36 11.94 13.65
C ALA A 200 10.61 12.78 13.94
N GLU A 201 11.61 12.21 14.59
CA GLU A 201 12.90 12.86 14.92
C GLU A 201 13.92 12.82 13.78
N LEU A 202 13.63 12.12 12.67
CA LEU A 202 14.53 12.05 11.53
C LEU A 202 14.72 13.44 10.88
N ASN A 203 15.92 13.67 10.38
CA ASN A 203 16.24 14.92 9.68
C ASN A 203 15.68 14.90 8.25
N PHE A 204 14.51 15.51 8.06
CA PHE A 204 13.86 15.58 6.76
C PHE A 204 14.41 16.75 5.91
N PRO A 205 14.69 16.50 4.61
CA PRO A 205 14.97 17.58 3.68
C PRO A 205 13.84 18.61 3.65
N SER A 206 14.18 19.90 3.64
CA SER A 206 13.22 20.97 3.47
C SER A 206 12.83 21.08 2.01
N PHE A 207 11.85 20.28 1.59
CA PHE A 207 11.34 20.23 0.23
C PHE A 207 9.82 20.08 0.23
N GLU A 208 9.14 20.91 -0.54
CA GLU A 208 7.71 20.84 -0.75
C GLU A 208 7.36 20.99 -2.22
N GLN A 209 6.35 20.29 -2.67
CA GLN A 209 5.82 20.40 -4.02
C GLN A 209 4.30 20.33 -4.00
N ASP A 210 3.64 21.07 -4.89
CA ASP A 210 2.19 21.05 -5.04
C ASP A 210 1.74 19.82 -5.84
N TYR A 211 1.73 18.68 -5.18
CA TYR A 211 1.23 17.43 -5.75
C TYR A 211 -0.29 17.43 -5.94
N GLU A 212 -0.77 16.77 -6.97
CA GLU A 212 -2.13 16.25 -6.97
C GLU A 212 -2.12 14.90 -6.24
N PHE A 213 -2.59 14.90 -5.00
CA PHE A 213 -2.74 13.69 -4.20
C PHE A 213 -3.98 12.94 -4.66
N VAL A 214 -3.85 11.65 -4.95
CA VAL A 214 -4.95 10.77 -5.35
C VAL A 214 -5.02 9.59 -4.40
N ALA A 215 -6.23 9.26 -3.95
CA ALA A 215 -6.49 8.07 -3.12
C ALA A 215 -7.97 7.69 -3.21
N LEU A 216 -8.30 6.51 -2.70
CA LEU A 216 -9.68 6.19 -2.35
C LEU A 216 -10.15 7.08 -1.20
N SER A 217 -11.46 7.36 -1.17
CA SER A 217 -12.16 7.95 -0.03
C SER A 217 -13.47 7.22 0.21
N HIS A 218 -13.78 6.96 1.47
CA HIS A 218 -15.02 6.31 1.88
C HIS A 218 -15.76 7.17 2.92
N PRO A 219 -17.11 7.27 2.90
CA PRO A 219 -17.84 8.18 3.77
C PRO A 219 -17.74 7.85 5.26
N LYS A 220 -17.50 6.58 5.63
CA LYS A 220 -17.59 6.10 7.02
C LYS A 220 -16.28 5.61 7.62
N GLU A 221 -15.27 5.31 6.82
CA GLU A 221 -14.06 4.63 7.30
C GLU A 221 -12.82 5.09 6.54
N TYR A 222 -11.65 4.87 7.09
CA TYR A 222 -10.39 5.05 6.38
C TYR A 222 -10.30 4.02 5.26
N PRO A 223 -10.14 4.44 4.00
CA PRO A 223 -10.33 3.54 2.86
C PRO A 223 -9.18 2.52 2.73
N MET A 224 -9.54 1.24 2.60
CA MET A 224 -8.63 0.14 2.32
C MET A 224 -9.05 -0.63 1.06
N ASN A 225 -10.27 -1.13 1.04
CA ASN A 225 -10.77 -2.06 0.02
C ASN A 225 -11.91 -1.49 -0.85
N GLU A 226 -12.50 -0.39 -0.47
CA GLU A 226 -13.61 0.23 -1.18
C GLU A 226 -13.56 1.75 -1.07
N GLY A 227 -14.15 2.44 -2.04
CA GLY A 227 -14.25 3.90 -2.02
C GLY A 227 -14.42 4.48 -3.42
N ARG A 228 -14.47 5.79 -3.48
CA ARG A 228 -14.39 6.58 -4.71
C ARG A 228 -12.96 7.08 -4.89
N ILE A 229 -12.50 7.26 -6.10
CA ILE A 229 -11.20 7.87 -6.37
C ILE A 229 -11.36 9.38 -6.26
N VAL A 230 -10.62 9.99 -5.32
CA VAL A 230 -10.67 11.44 -5.09
C VAL A 230 -9.28 12.08 -5.18
N SER A 231 -9.24 13.39 -5.43
CA SER A 231 -8.00 14.17 -5.30
C SER A 231 -8.21 15.48 -4.54
N ASN A 232 -7.11 16.04 -4.04
CA ASN A 232 -7.10 17.39 -3.44
C ASN A 232 -7.33 18.52 -4.46
N LYS A 233 -7.36 18.21 -5.77
CA LYS A 233 -7.63 19.15 -6.87
C LYS A 233 -8.99 18.91 -7.51
N GLY A 234 -9.94 18.27 -6.78
CA GLY A 234 -11.35 18.18 -7.16
C GLY A 234 -11.72 17.02 -8.08
N LEU A 235 -10.88 15.97 -8.17
CA LEU A 235 -11.32 14.71 -8.75
C LEU A 235 -12.21 13.99 -7.74
N ASP A 236 -13.35 13.46 -8.18
CA ASP A 236 -14.25 12.60 -7.40
C ASP A 236 -15.04 11.71 -8.36
N ILE A 237 -14.55 10.50 -8.59
CA ILE A 237 -15.06 9.54 -9.57
C ILE A 237 -15.28 8.17 -8.95
N SER A 238 -16.18 7.40 -9.56
CA SER A 238 -16.33 5.98 -9.25
C SER A 238 -15.23 5.15 -9.92
N ILE A 239 -14.97 3.94 -9.43
CA ILE A 239 -13.95 3.05 -10.00
C ILE A 239 -14.19 2.77 -11.50
N PRO A 240 -15.43 2.50 -11.98
CA PRO A 240 -15.70 2.30 -13.41
C PRO A 240 -15.34 3.48 -14.33
N GLU A 241 -15.24 4.69 -13.79
CA GLU A 241 -14.89 5.90 -14.55
C GLU A 241 -13.37 6.09 -14.67
N TYR A 242 -12.53 5.17 -14.11
CA TYR A 242 -11.08 5.33 -14.09
C TYR A 242 -10.50 5.66 -15.47
N GLU A 243 -10.83 4.89 -16.50
CA GLU A 243 -10.31 5.07 -17.85
C GLU A 243 -10.76 6.37 -18.54
N ASP A 244 -11.82 7.03 -18.06
CA ASP A 244 -12.26 8.33 -18.57
C ASP A 244 -11.33 9.46 -18.11
N TYR A 245 -10.72 9.30 -16.93
CA TYR A 245 -9.90 10.34 -16.28
C TYR A 245 -8.41 10.04 -16.24
N PHE A 246 -8.01 8.78 -16.29
CA PHE A 246 -6.61 8.37 -16.27
C PHE A 246 -6.21 7.79 -17.62
N GLU A 247 -4.96 7.93 -17.96
CA GLU A 247 -4.37 7.33 -19.14
C GLU A 247 -3.01 6.71 -18.81
N GLU A 248 -2.72 5.59 -19.44
CA GLU A 248 -1.46 4.88 -19.34
C GLU A 248 -0.74 4.93 -20.69
N GLU A 249 0.53 5.34 -20.68
CA GLU A 249 1.33 5.56 -21.88
C GLU A 249 2.58 4.70 -21.85
N GLN A 250 2.82 4.00 -22.96
CA GLN A 250 4.09 3.33 -23.19
C GLN A 250 5.13 4.35 -23.65
N VAL A 251 6.15 4.57 -22.81
CA VAL A 251 7.27 5.46 -23.15
C VAL A 251 8.46 4.67 -23.69
N PRO A 252 9.21 5.17 -24.68
CA PRO A 252 10.28 4.40 -25.35
C PRO A 252 11.44 4.00 -24.43
N HIS A 253 11.61 4.67 -23.31
CA HIS A 253 12.74 4.46 -22.39
C HIS A 253 12.40 3.56 -21.18
N SER A 254 11.17 3.09 -21.05
CA SER A 254 10.73 2.27 -19.90
C SER A 254 9.88 1.10 -20.36
N ASN A 255 10.06 -0.07 -19.73
CA ASN A 255 9.20 -1.25 -19.94
C ASN A 255 7.87 -1.14 -19.16
N ALA A 256 7.81 -0.28 -18.14
CA ALA A 256 6.58 0.00 -17.42
C ALA A 256 5.82 1.16 -18.07
N LEU A 257 4.49 1.07 -18.05
CA LEU A 257 3.61 2.16 -18.45
C LEU A 257 3.76 3.34 -17.49
N HIS A 258 3.61 4.55 -18.01
CA HIS A 258 3.50 5.77 -17.23
C HIS A 258 2.04 6.20 -17.16
N SER A 259 1.52 6.37 -15.95
CA SER A 259 0.14 6.82 -15.73
C SER A 259 0.08 8.31 -15.42
N ARG A 260 -0.96 8.99 -15.92
CA ARG A 260 -1.24 10.40 -15.65
C ARG A 260 -2.75 10.68 -15.64
N ILE A 261 -3.14 11.76 -14.99
CA ILE A 261 -4.50 12.28 -15.10
C ILE A 261 -4.62 13.05 -16.41
N LYS A 262 -5.60 12.70 -17.24
CA LYS A 262 -5.85 13.33 -18.53
C LYS A 262 -6.00 14.86 -18.38
N GLY A 263 -5.20 15.61 -19.13
CA GLY A 263 -5.21 17.06 -19.11
C GLY A 263 -4.61 17.72 -17.85
N ARG A 264 -4.14 16.96 -16.86
CA ARG A 264 -3.55 17.48 -15.62
C ARG A 264 -2.10 17.06 -15.40
N GLY A 265 -1.71 15.85 -15.81
CA GLY A 265 -0.36 15.34 -15.71
C GLY A 265 -0.13 14.37 -14.57
N SER A 266 1.04 14.42 -13.93
CA SER A 266 1.45 13.49 -12.87
C SER A 266 0.67 13.70 -11.58
N TYR A 267 0.50 12.61 -10.82
CA TYR A 267 -0.17 12.61 -9.53
C TYR A 267 0.61 11.75 -8.52
N MET A 268 0.31 11.93 -7.24
CA MET A 268 0.91 11.15 -6.16
C MET A 268 -0.13 10.24 -5.52
N VAL A 269 0.24 8.99 -5.30
CA VAL A 269 -0.55 7.98 -4.57
C VAL A 269 0.21 7.50 -3.33
N GLY A 270 -0.39 6.61 -2.57
CA GLY A 270 0.22 5.93 -1.43
C GLY A 270 -0.10 6.58 -0.08
N PRO A 271 0.62 6.19 0.99
CA PRO A 271 0.29 6.57 2.36
C PRO A 271 0.14 8.08 2.58
N LEU A 272 1.02 8.89 2.00
CA LEU A 272 0.96 10.34 2.16
C LEU A 272 -0.31 10.92 1.53
N SER A 273 -0.71 10.44 0.35
CA SER A 273 -1.96 10.86 -0.31
C SER A 273 -3.18 10.42 0.50
N ARG A 274 -3.20 9.17 0.98
CA ARG A 274 -4.32 8.66 1.79
C ARG A 274 -4.52 9.47 3.06
N ILE A 275 -3.46 9.77 3.81
CA ILE A 275 -3.57 10.57 5.03
C ILE A 275 -3.97 12.01 4.72
N ASN A 276 -3.42 12.63 3.66
CA ASN A 276 -3.80 13.99 3.28
C ASN A 276 -5.30 14.11 2.95
N LEU A 277 -5.88 13.08 2.35
CA LEU A 277 -7.27 13.09 1.89
C LEU A 277 -8.28 12.52 2.90
N ASN A 278 -7.83 11.70 3.87
CA ASN A 278 -8.73 10.97 4.76
C ASN A 278 -8.32 11.02 6.24
N ARG A 279 -7.56 12.04 6.68
CA ARG A 279 -7.10 12.13 8.08
C ARG A 279 -8.25 12.05 9.09
N ASP A 280 -9.39 12.61 8.75
CA ASP A 280 -10.60 12.63 9.58
C ASP A 280 -11.22 11.25 9.81
N LYS A 281 -10.84 10.25 9.00
CA LYS A 281 -11.29 8.86 9.07
C LYS A 281 -10.32 7.95 9.83
N LEU A 282 -9.13 8.43 10.19
CA LEU A 282 -8.23 7.69 11.07
C LEU A 282 -8.86 7.51 12.46
N ALA A 283 -8.54 6.42 13.13
CA ALA A 283 -8.92 6.20 14.52
C ALA A 283 -8.34 7.26 15.46
N ASP A 284 -8.97 7.45 16.62
CA ASP A 284 -8.63 8.54 17.52
C ASP A 284 -7.20 8.51 18.02
N GLU A 285 -6.70 7.34 18.45
CA GLU A 285 -5.32 7.21 18.93
C GLU A 285 -4.28 7.51 17.82
N THR A 286 -4.56 7.11 16.57
CA THR A 286 -3.68 7.45 15.45
C THR A 286 -3.69 8.96 15.16
N ARG A 287 -4.86 9.61 15.24
CA ARG A 287 -4.96 11.07 15.06
C ARG A 287 -4.23 11.85 16.15
N GLU A 288 -4.38 11.40 17.39
CA GLU A 288 -3.68 11.96 18.57
C GLU A 288 -2.17 11.79 18.43
N ALA A 289 -1.70 10.56 18.11
CA ALA A 289 -0.27 10.30 17.91
C ALA A 289 0.35 11.16 16.80
N LEU A 290 -0.38 11.42 15.71
CA LEU A 290 0.07 12.35 14.67
C LEU A 290 0.10 13.80 15.14
N ALA A 291 -0.84 14.22 16.00
CA ALA A 291 -0.85 15.55 16.59
C ALA A 291 0.33 15.73 17.57
N ASP A 292 0.60 14.75 18.42
CA ASP A 292 1.69 14.77 19.41
C ASP A 292 3.07 14.97 18.75
N ILE A 293 3.29 14.39 17.58
CA ILE A 293 4.54 14.59 16.81
C ILE A 293 4.51 15.82 15.88
N GLY A 294 3.46 16.63 15.92
CA GLY A 294 3.32 17.83 15.10
C GLY A 294 3.11 17.58 13.61
N PHE A 295 2.65 16.38 13.21
CA PHE A 295 2.37 16.09 11.82
C PHE A 295 1.05 16.70 11.38
N SER A 296 1.13 17.69 10.47
CA SER A 296 -0.04 18.40 9.94
C SER A 296 -0.38 17.99 8.50
N THR A 297 -1.65 18.15 8.12
CA THR A 297 -2.12 17.99 6.74
C THR A 297 -2.70 19.31 6.23
N PRO A 298 -2.53 19.66 4.95
CA PRO A 298 -1.84 18.85 3.92
C PRO A 298 -0.32 18.85 4.10
N CYS A 299 0.29 17.66 4.10
CA CYS A 299 1.74 17.49 4.09
C CYS A 299 2.21 17.37 2.65
N ARG A 300 3.02 18.34 2.18
CA ARG A 300 3.53 18.40 0.80
C ARG A 300 4.98 17.91 0.68
N ASN A 301 5.59 17.52 1.78
CA ASN A 301 6.95 17.00 1.80
C ASN A 301 6.92 15.46 1.61
N PRO A 302 7.38 14.92 0.46
CA PRO A 302 7.31 13.49 0.16
C PRO A 302 8.22 12.65 1.06
N PHE A 303 9.29 13.22 1.60
CA PHE A 303 10.18 12.53 2.53
C PHE A 303 9.47 12.15 3.85
N LYS A 304 8.45 12.90 4.24
CA LYS A 304 7.60 12.58 5.41
C LYS A 304 6.62 11.43 5.17
N SER A 305 6.65 10.80 4.00
CA SER A 305 5.85 9.60 3.73
C SER A 305 6.20 8.43 4.65
N ILE A 306 7.38 8.40 5.23
CA ILE A 306 7.75 7.41 6.27
C ILE A 306 6.87 7.56 7.52
N ILE A 307 6.59 8.80 7.95
CA ILE A 307 5.68 9.08 9.08
C ILE A 307 4.27 8.57 8.72
N ALA A 308 3.80 8.87 7.51
CA ALA A 308 2.49 8.42 7.06
C ALA A 308 2.37 6.88 7.09
N ARG A 309 3.41 6.14 6.67
CA ARG A 309 3.42 4.66 6.74
C ARG A 309 3.34 4.13 8.16
N VAL A 310 4.09 4.70 9.09
CA VAL A 310 4.06 4.26 10.49
C VAL A 310 2.71 4.62 11.13
N ALA A 311 2.12 5.76 10.79
CA ALA A 311 0.78 6.13 11.25
C ALA A 311 -0.30 5.17 10.69
N GLU A 312 -0.24 4.80 9.41
CA GLU A 312 -1.15 3.78 8.85
C GLU A 312 -0.94 2.39 9.48
N THR A 313 0.30 2.07 9.91
CA THR A 313 0.56 0.85 10.68
C THR A 313 -0.14 0.90 12.03
N LEU A 314 -0.09 2.04 12.73
CA LEU A 314 -0.80 2.24 13.99
C LEU A 314 -2.31 2.09 13.79
N TYR A 315 -2.87 2.75 12.78
CA TYR A 315 -4.27 2.61 12.39
C TYR A 315 -4.64 1.15 12.10
N ALA A 316 -3.80 0.42 11.37
CA ALA A 316 -4.08 -0.97 11.03
C ALA A 316 -4.16 -1.88 12.26
N PHE A 317 -3.38 -1.62 13.32
CA PHE A 317 -3.52 -2.30 14.60
C PHE A 317 -4.84 -1.97 15.30
N GLU A 318 -5.24 -0.69 15.32
CA GLU A 318 -6.50 -0.27 15.93
C GLU A 318 -7.68 -0.91 15.20
N GLU A 319 -7.67 -0.86 13.88
CA GLU A 319 -8.73 -1.43 13.05
C GLU A 319 -8.79 -2.96 13.17
N ALA A 320 -7.64 -3.64 13.20
CA ALA A 320 -7.59 -5.08 13.43
C ALA A 320 -8.18 -5.48 14.78
N LEU A 321 -7.85 -4.75 15.84
CA LEU A 321 -8.42 -4.98 17.17
C LEU A 321 -9.93 -4.74 17.21
N ARG A 322 -10.42 -3.64 16.58
CA ARG A 322 -11.85 -3.36 16.45
C ARG A 322 -12.58 -4.50 15.74
N ILE A 323 -12.07 -4.91 14.58
CA ILE A 323 -12.70 -5.98 13.79
C ILE A 323 -12.76 -7.29 14.60
N ILE A 324 -11.70 -7.65 15.32
CA ILE A 324 -11.67 -8.88 16.13
C ILE A 324 -12.65 -8.78 17.28
N ASP A 325 -12.80 -7.63 17.93
CA ASP A 325 -13.75 -7.44 19.03
C ASP A 325 -15.20 -7.58 18.57
N GLU A 326 -15.52 -7.07 17.39
CA GLU A 326 -16.85 -7.12 16.79
C GLU A 326 -17.11 -8.39 15.99
N TYR A 327 -16.11 -9.25 15.80
CA TYR A 327 -16.17 -10.39 14.91
C TYR A 327 -17.29 -11.38 15.27
N LYS A 328 -18.14 -11.62 14.29
CA LYS A 328 -19.12 -12.68 14.27
C LYS A 328 -18.75 -13.66 13.16
N GLU A 329 -18.58 -14.91 13.53
CA GLU A 329 -18.24 -15.95 12.56
C GLU A 329 -19.37 -16.08 11.52
N PRO A 330 -19.07 -15.93 10.22
CA PRO A 330 -20.09 -16.03 9.19
C PRO A 330 -20.57 -17.50 9.05
N GLU A 331 -21.83 -17.69 8.70
CA GLU A 331 -22.40 -19.03 8.48
C GLU A 331 -21.70 -19.77 7.33
N ARG A 332 -21.23 -19.02 6.33
CA ARG A 332 -20.49 -19.56 5.17
C ARG A 332 -19.25 -18.71 4.91
N PRO A 333 -18.15 -19.33 4.49
CA PRO A 333 -16.90 -18.60 4.23
C PRO A 333 -16.95 -17.76 2.95
N ARG A 334 -17.96 -17.91 2.11
CA ARG A 334 -18.17 -17.16 0.87
C ARG A 334 -19.63 -17.08 0.50
N VAL A 335 -19.97 -16.05 -0.29
CA VAL A 335 -21.30 -15.91 -0.89
C VAL A 335 -21.46 -16.84 -2.10
N GLU A 336 -22.71 -17.14 -2.47
CA GLU A 336 -23.01 -17.93 -3.65
C GLU A 336 -22.75 -17.13 -4.92
N LEU A 337 -22.14 -17.75 -5.94
CA LEU A 337 -21.74 -17.11 -7.17
C LEU A 337 -22.58 -17.59 -8.36
N LYS A 338 -22.99 -16.65 -9.21
CA LYS A 338 -23.51 -16.92 -10.55
C LYS A 338 -22.47 -16.42 -11.56
N VAL A 339 -21.68 -17.34 -12.07
CA VAL A 339 -20.63 -17.03 -13.06
C VAL A 339 -21.25 -16.55 -14.36
N ARG A 340 -20.76 -15.42 -14.87
CA ARG A 340 -21.17 -14.85 -16.15
C ARG A 340 -19.98 -14.19 -16.85
N ALA A 341 -20.08 -14.04 -18.17
CA ALA A 341 -19.09 -13.28 -18.94
C ALA A 341 -19.29 -11.77 -18.74
N GLY A 342 -18.20 -11.01 -18.78
CA GLY A 342 -18.23 -9.56 -18.67
C GLY A 342 -16.82 -8.96 -18.60
N CYS A 343 -16.77 -7.64 -18.49
CA CYS A 343 -15.57 -6.85 -18.24
C CYS A 343 -15.89 -5.84 -17.13
N SER A 344 -14.96 -5.60 -16.24
CA SER A 344 -15.08 -4.59 -15.19
C SER A 344 -13.72 -4.16 -14.68
N PRO A 345 -13.48 -2.86 -14.46
CA PRO A 345 -12.34 -2.37 -13.69
C PRO A 345 -12.54 -2.69 -12.20
N SER A 346 -11.45 -2.61 -11.44
CA SER A 346 -11.45 -2.80 -9.98
C SER A 346 -10.55 -1.78 -9.28
#